data_12cb8954527ea367c3bc688355918484
#
_entry.id   12cb8954527ea367c3bc688355918484
#
_cell.length_a   1.000
_cell.length_b   1.000
_cell.length_c   1.000
_cell.angle_alpha   90.00
_cell.angle_beta   90.00
_cell.angle_gamma   90.00
#
_symmetry.space_group_name_H-M   'P 1'
#
loop_
_entity.id
_entity.type
_entity.pdbx_description
1 polymer ?
#
loop_
_entity_poly.entity_id
_entity_poly.type
_entity_poly.pdbx_seq_one_letter_code
_entity_poly.pdbx_strand_id
1 'polypeptide(L)'
;MFAGTLSTPPKDAMNASDLSPWILLIIELGVLGLATGFLAGLLGIGGGMIMVPFLTYILSSRGISADLTVKMAIATSMATIIFTSLSSVRAHHKRGAVRWDIVRNLAPGIVVGALVASLGVFAMIKGNWLAFIFAGFVGFSAYQMLRNKQPKPGRGLPSPRGLFGVGGGIGFLSGLVGAGGGFVSVPFLVWSNVSMHNAVATSAALGFPIALANAVGYVWSGHAVEGLPPGAVGYIFMPALVIIAATSVLMAPLGVRTAHALPVAKLKRAFAAVLFCLAGYMLWKALSSM
;
A
#
# COMPACT_ATOMS: atom_id res chain seq x y z
N MET A 1 -26.39 -19.27 -6.47
CA MET A 1 -26.98 -19.27 -5.12
C MET A 1 -25.99 -19.96 -4.16
N PHE A 2 -24.93 -19.24 -3.75
CA PHE A 2 -23.99 -19.69 -2.71
C PHE A 2 -23.59 -18.45 -1.91
N ALA A 3 -24.45 -18.08 -0.96
CA ALA A 3 -24.10 -17.14 0.08
C ALA A 3 -23.32 -17.91 1.17
N GLY A 4 -22.01 -18.08 0.96
CA GLY A 4 -21.09 -18.53 2.00
C GLY A 4 -20.80 -17.36 2.94
N THR A 5 -21.69 -17.16 3.92
CA THR A 5 -21.52 -16.22 5.02
C THR A 5 -20.25 -16.56 5.79
N LEU A 6 -19.36 -15.58 5.95
CA LEU A 6 -18.29 -15.60 6.96
C LEU A 6 -18.92 -15.47 8.38
N SER A 7 -19.78 -16.43 8.75
CA SER A 7 -20.23 -16.57 10.14
C SER A 7 -19.08 -17.16 10.95
N THR A 8 -18.80 -16.59 12.12
CA THR A 8 -17.96 -17.24 13.12
C THR A 8 -18.53 -18.62 13.38
N PRO A 9 -17.73 -19.71 13.25
CA PRO A 9 -18.23 -21.05 13.55
C PRO A 9 -18.68 -21.11 15.01
N PRO A 10 -19.80 -21.80 15.33
CA PRO A 10 -20.14 -22.14 16.69
C PRO A 10 -18.98 -22.94 17.29
N LYS A 11 -18.78 -22.85 18.62
CA LYS A 11 -17.67 -23.48 19.35
C LYS A 11 -17.63 -25.01 19.30
N ASP A 12 -18.58 -25.63 18.62
CA ASP A 12 -18.75 -27.08 18.58
C ASP A 12 -18.23 -27.62 17.24
N ALA A 13 -17.09 -28.30 17.29
CA ALA A 13 -16.48 -29.15 16.26
C ALA A 13 -16.45 -28.56 14.83
N MET A 14 -15.41 -27.84 14.52
CA MET A 14 -15.03 -27.44 13.17
C MET A 14 -14.75 -28.69 12.32
N ASN A 15 -15.63 -29.03 11.36
CA ASN A 15 -15.41 -30.13 10.43
C ASN A 15 -14.25 -29.84 9.48
N ALA A 16 -13.54 -30.88 9.01
CA ALA A 16 -12.43 -30.73 8.08
C ALA A 16 -12.78 -30.02 6.77
N SER A 17 -14.06 -30.06 6.35
CA SER A 17 -14.61 -29.32 5.22
C SER A 17 -14.67 -27.80 5.44
N ASP A 18 -14.78 -27.36 6.70
CA ASP A 18 -14.86 -25.92 7.05
C ASP A 18 -13.48 -25.29 7.19
N LEU A 19 -12.44 -26.11 7.38
CA LEU A 19 -11.05 -25.69 7.46
C LEU A 19 -10.44 -25.32 6.10
N SER A 20 -10.90 -25.96 5.01
CA SER A 20 -10.29 -25.78 3.69
C SER A 20 -10.34 -24.33 3.16
N PRO A 21 -11.43 -23.54 3.31
CA PRO A 21 -11.49 -22.15 2.86
C PRO A 21 -10.57 -21.22 3.67
N TRP A 22 -10.40 -21.50 4.97
CA TRP A 22 -9.52 -20.72 5.84
C TRP A 22 -8.04 -21.00 5.58
N ILE A 23 -7.69 -22.26 5.34
CA ILE A 23 -6.32 -22.66 4.96
C ILE A 23 -5.93 -22.01 3.65
N LEU A 24 -6.83 -22.04 2.65
CA LEU A 24 -6.58 -21.38 1.37
C LEU A 24 -6.38 -19.86 1.53
N LEU A 25 -7.22 -19.21 2.34
CA LEU A 25 -7.07 -17.78 2.65
C LEU A 25 -5.70 -17.47 3.29
N ILE A 26 -5.28 -18.28 4.27
CA ILE A 26 -3.99 -18.08 4.94
C ILE A 26 -2.83 -18.21 3.95
N ILE A 27 -2.90 -19.20 3.05
CA ILE A 27 -1.87 -19.42 2.02
C ILE A 27 -1.85 -18.25 1.03
N GLU A 28 -2.99 -17.81 0.51
CA GLU A 28 -3.10 -16.67 -0.42
C GLU A 28 -2.53 -15.39 0.19
N LEU A 29 -2.94 -15.08 1.42
CA LEU A 29 -2.49 -13.89 2.14
C LEU A 29 -1.01 -13.99 2.54
N GLY A 30 -0.55 -15.19 2.90
CA GLY A 30 0.85 -15.45 3.21
C GLY A 30 1.77 -15.22 2.01
N VAL A 31 1.43 -15.80 0.86
CA VAL A 31 2.18 -15.60 -0.40
C VAL A 31 2.16 -14.13 -0.82
N LEU A 32 0.99 -13.48 -0.72
CA LEU A 32 0.86 -12.06 -1.01
C LEU A 32 1.77 -11.23 -0.10
N GLY A 33 1.82 -11.53 1.20
CA GLY A 33 2.66 -10.83 2.16
C GLY A 33 4.16 -11.04 1.88
N LEU A 34 4.61 -12.25 1.56
CA LEU A 34 5.99 -12.52 1.16
C LEU A 34 6.39 -11.69 -0.08
N ALA A 35 5.57 -11.72 -1.13
CA ALA A 35 5.84 -10.99 -2.38
C ALA A 35 5.86 -9.47 -2.14
N THR A 36 4.85 -8.93 -1.46
CA THR A 36 4.73 -7.49 -1.20
C THR A 36 5.79 -6.98 -0.23
N GLY A 37 6.16 -7.76 0.79
CA GLY A 37 7.24 -7.44 1.71
C GLY A 37 8.59 -7.34 1.01
N PHE A 38 8.91 -8.32 0.16
CA PHE A 38 10.12 -8.29 -0.65
C PHE A 38 10.19 -7.04 -1.55
N LEU A 39 9.11 -6.75 -2.27
CA LEU A 39 9.04 -5.60 -3.18
C LEU A 39 9.01 -4.26 -2.42
N ALA A 40 8.40 -4.21 -1.24
CA ALA A 40 8.43 -3.03 -0.38
C ALA A 40 9.86 -2.68 0.04
N GLY A 41 10.63 -3.68 0.47
CA GLY A 41 12.04 -3.50 0.82
C GLY A 41 12.91 -3.13 -0.38
N LEU A 42 12.68 -3.76 -1.53
CA LEU A 42 13.46 -3.58 -2.75
C LEU A 42 13.29 -2.19 -3.37
N LEU A 43 12.07 -1.69 -3.44
CA LEU A 43 11.69 -0.48 -4.18
C LEU A 43 11.37 0.71 -3.28
N GLY A 44 11.23 0.51 -1.96
CA GLY A 44 10.84 1.56 -1.01
C GLY A 44 9.41 2.09 -1.19
N ILE A 45 8.54 1.33 -1.85
CA ILE A 45 7.18 1.77 -2.25
C ILE A 45 6.07 1.25 -1.34
N GLY A 46 6.42 0.50 -0.27
CA GLY A 46 5.47 0.01 0.71
C GLY A 46 4.62 -1.20 0.31
N GLY A 47 4.76 -1.73 -0.92
CA GLY A 47 4.04 -2.95 -1.38
C GLY A 47 2.54 -2.79 -1.67
N GLY A 48 1.93 -1.66 -1.33
CA GLY A 48 0.48 -1.42 -1.43
C GLY A 48 -0.09 -1.57 -2.84
N MET A 49 0.67 -1.21 -3.86
CA MET A 49 0.23 -1.31 -5.26
C MET A 49 -0.08 -2.73 -5.72
N ILE A 50 0.54 -3.73 -5.11
CA ILE A 50 0.21 -5.14 -5.36
C ILE A 50 -0.89 -5.58 -4.40
N MET A 51 -0.79 -5.21 -3.12
CA MET A 51 -1.75 -5.65 -2.11
C MET A 51 -3.19 -5.27 -2.46
N VAL A 52 -3.42 -4.01 -2.89
CA VAL A 52 -4.78 -3.51 -3.13
C VAL A 52 -5.52 -4.35 -4.18
N PRO A 53 -5.01 -4.61 -5.41
CA PRO A 53 -5.71 -5.42 -6.38
C PRO A 53 -5.94 -6.87 -5.93
N PHE A 54 -4.92 -7.50 -5.32
CA PHE A 54 -5.05 -8.88 -4.83
C PHE A 54 -6.03 -8.99 -3.67
N LEU A 55 -6.00 -8.06 -2.70
CA LEU A 55 -7.01 -8.03 -1.64
C LEU A 55 -8.40 -7.74 -2.20
N THR A 56 -8.51 -6.86 -3.19
CA THR A 56 -9.78 -6.61 -3.88
C THR A 56 -10.31 -7.90 -4.50
N TYR A 57 -9.45 -8.69 -5.16
CA TYR A 57 -9.83 -9.99 -5.72
C TYR A 57 -10.26 -10.97 -4.62
N ILE A 58 -9.43 -11.17 -3.60
CA ILE A 58 -9.68 -12.10 -2.49
C ILE A 58 -10.98 -11.74 -1.74
N LEU A 59 -11.20 -10.46 -1.41
CA LEU A 59 -12.39 -10.02 -0.71
C LEU A 59 -13.66 -10.11 -1.59
N SER A 60 -13.52 -9.78 -2.88
CA SER A 60 -14.63 -9.90 -3.85
C SER A 60 -15.07 -11.34 -4.05
N SER A 61 -14.14 -12.30 -4.13
CA SER A 61 -14.46 -13.73 -4.26
C SER A 61 -15.19 -14.30 -3.03
N ARG A 62 -15.17 -13.59 -1.91
CA ARG A 62 -15.87 -13.94 -0.67
C ARG A 62 -17.22 -13.23 -0.51
N GLY A 63 -17.75 -12.63 -1.57
CA GLY A 63 -19.08 -12.04 -1.60
C GLY A 63 -19.20 -10.67 -0.92
N ILE A 64 -18.09 -9.99 -0.60
CA ILE A 64 -18.12 -8.62 -0.09
C ILE A 64 -18.53 -7.67 -1.23
N SER A 65 -19.39 -6.70 -0.92
CA SER A 65 -19.88 -5.74 -1.91
C SER A 65 -18.74 -4.99 -2.61
N ALA A 66 -18.92 -4.66 -3.89
CA ALA A 66 -17.87 -4.03 -4.70
C ALA A 66 -17.35 -2.72 -4.09
N ASP A 67 -18.22 -1.93 -3.47
CA ASP A 67 -17.85 -0.67 -2.81
C ASP A 67 -16.95 -0.91 -1.59
N LEU A 68 -17.33 -1.83 -0.71
CA LEU A 68 -16.58 -2.15 0.49
C LEU A 68 -15.26 -2.87 0.18
N THR A 69 -15.25 -3.75 -0.82
CA THR A 69 -14.08 -4.54 -1.21
C THR A 69 -12.87 -3.65 -1.49
N VAL A 70 -13.03 -2.61 -2.32
CA VAL A 70 -11.93 -1.71 -2.68
C VAL A 70 -11.50 -0.87 -1.48
N LYS A 71 -12.44 -0.35 -0.70
CA LYS A 71 -12.16 0.43 0.52
C LYS A 71 -11.39 -0.41 1.54
N MET A 72 -11.84 -1.64 1.79
CA MET A 72 -11.17 -2.55 2.71
C MET A 72 -9.78 -2.96 2.22
N ALA A 73 -9.62 -3.21 0.92
CA ALA A 73 -8.32 -3.53 0.33
C ALA A 73 -7.32 -2.40 0.51
N ILE A 74 -7.72 -1.15 0.25
CA ILE A 74 -6.90 0.05 0.45
C ILE A 74 -6.54 0.21 1.93
N ALA A 75 -7.53 0.14 2.83
CA ALA A 75 -7.32 0.33 4.27
C ALA A 75 -6.42 -0.75 4.88
N THR A 76 -6.65 -2.03 4.54
CA THR A 76 -5.85 -3.16 5.02
C THR A 76 -4.42 -3.10 4.49
N SER A 77 -4.25 -2.72 3.22
CA SER A 77 -2.93 -2.48 2.63
C SER A 77 -2.16 -1.40 3.39
N MET A 78 -2.79 -0.26 3.67
CA MET A 78 -2.16 0.81 4.45
C MET A 78 -1.79 0.37 5.86
N ALA A 79 -2.68 -0.32 6.56
CA ALA A 79 -2.37 -0.86 7.89
C ALA A 79 -1.18 -1.83 7.86
N THR A 80 -1.06 -2.65 6.82
CA THR A 80 0.10 -3.54 6.62
C THR A 80 1.40 -2.76 6.40
N ILE A 81 1.34 -1.63 5.68
CA ILE A 81 2.52 -0.79 5.41
C ILE A 81 3.11 -0.22 6.72
N ILE A 82 2.36 -0.03 7.79
CA ILE A 82 2.89 0.37 9.10
C ILE A 82 4.03 -0.58 9.51
N PHE A 83 3.78 -1.87 9.48
CA PHE A 83 4.74 -2.90 9.89
C PHE A 83 5.87 -3.09 8.87
N THR A 84 5.52 -3.13 7.60
CA THR A 84 6.50 -3.33 6.51
C THR A 84 7.45 -2.16 6.40
N SER A 85 6.97 -0.92 6.57
CA SER A 85 7.82 0.28 6.54
C SER A 85 8.77 0.33 7.73
N LEU A 86 8.33 -0.05 8.94
CA LEU A 86 9.21 -0.15 10.11
C LEU A 86 10.33 -1.16 9.89
N SER A 87 10.03 -2.33 9.32
CA SER A 87 11.05 -3.33 8.98
C SER A 87 12.01 -2.81 7.92
N SER A 88 11.48 -2.21 6.85
CA SER A 88 12.27 -1.66 5.75
C SER A 88 13.15 -0.49 6.19
N VAL A 89 12.60 0.48 6.93
CA VAL A 89 13.37 1.64 7.39
C VAL A 89 14.49 1.25 8.35
N ARG A 90 14.24 0.26 9.23
CA ARG A 90 15.28 -0.25 10.13
C ARG A 90 16.47 -0.83 9.35
N ALA A 91 16.19 -1.56 8.26
CA ALA A 91 17.22 -2.13 7.40
C ALA A 91 17.99 -1.04 6.61
N HIS A 92 17.32 -0.02 6.11
CA HIS A 92 17.94 1.12 5.42
C HIS A 92 18.70 2.04 6.38
N HIS A 93 18.17 2.26 7.58
CA HIS A 93 18.82 3.08 8.61
C HIS A 93 20.16 2.49 9.07
N LYS A 94 20.22 1.18 9.28
CA LYS A 94 21.48 0.49 9.61
C LYS A 94 22.59 0.68 8.55
N ARG A 95 22.23 1.06 7.34
CA ARG A 95 23.13 1.35 6.21
C ARG A 95 23.42 2.84 6.03
N GLY A 96 22.92 3.70 6.91
CA GLY A 96 23.10 5.15 6.84
C GLY A 96 22.42 5.82 5.63
N ALA A 97 21.46 5.13 4.96
CA ALA A 97 20.88 5.60 3.71
C ALA A 97 19.68 6.56 3.91
N VAL A 98 19.09 6.62 5.11
CA VAL A 98 17.91 7.45 5.39
C VAL A 98 18.29 8.90 5.67
N ARG A 99 17.72 9.83 4.94
CA ARG A 99 17.84 11.28 5.15
C ARG A 99 16.75 11.77 6.12
N TRP A 100 17.06 11.70 7.41
CA TRP A 100 16.12 12.09 8.47
C TRP A 100 15.76 13.57 8.48
N ASP A 101 16.66 14.43 7.99
CA ASP A 101 16.41 15.85 7.77
C ASP A 101 15.22 16.08 6.82
N ILE A 102 15.14 15.29 5.75
CA ILE A 102 14.03 15.34 4.79
C ILE A 102 12.76 14.75 5.41
N VAL A 103 12.86 13.61 6.11
CA VAL A 103 11.71 12.96 6.77
C VAL A 103 11.03 13.92 7.73
N ARG A 104 11.80 14.61 8.58
CA ARG A 104 11.25 15.55 9.58
C ARG A 104 10.47 16.70 8.95
N ASN A 105 10.88 17.18 7.78
CA ASN A 105 10.22 18.29 7.09
C ASN A 105 9.01 17.86 6.26
N LEU A 106 9.00 16.62 5.71
CA LEU A 106 7.88 16.09 4.93
C LEU A 106 6.79 15.47 5.81
N ALA A 107 7.15 14.80 6.91
CA ALA A 107 6.21 14.02 7.72
C ALA A 107 5.02 14.83 8.27
N PRO A 108 5.17 16.06 8.78
CA PRO A 108 4.02 16.84 9.25
C PRO A 108 2.98 17.09 8.15
N GLY A 109 3.44 17.50 6.96
CA GLY A 109 2.55 17.68 5.81
C GLY A 109 1.88 16.36 5.39
N ILE A 110 2.65 15.26 5.38
CA ILE A 110 2.13 13.93 5.08
C ILE A 110 1.00 13.55 6.02
N VAL A 111 1.18 13.73 7.32
CA VAL A 111 0.14 13.40 8.32
C VAL A 111 -1.14 14.21 8.07
N VAL A 112 -1.01 15.51 7.84
CA VAL A 112 -2.17 16.35 7.53
C VAL A 112 -2.88 15.90 6.26
N GLY A 113 -2.14 15.70 5.15
CA GLY A 113 -2.73 15.26 3.89
C GLY A 113 -3.36 13.87 3.97
N ALA A 114 -2.73 12.95 4.68
CA ALA A 114 -3.25 11.60 4.91
C ALA A 114 -4.55 11.61 5.72
N LEU A 115 -4.62 12.40 6.79
CA LEU A 115 -5.84 12.54 7.60
C LEU A 115 -6.97 13.19 6.81
N VAL A 116 -6.68 14.24 6.03
CA VAL A 116 -7.69 14.87 5.14
C VAL A 116 -8.24 13.86 4.15
N ALA A 117 -7.37 13.03 3.54
CA ALA A 117 -7.81 11.98 2.63
C ALA A 117 -8.67 10.92 3.32
N SER A 118 -8.17 10.35 4.41
CA SER A 118 -8.77 9.15 5.03
C SER A 118 -10.00 9.45 5.90
N LEU A 119 -10.06 10.58 6.57
CA LEU A 119 -11.22 11.00 7.38
C LEU A 119 -12.33 11.63 6.55
N GLY A 120 -11.96 12.39 5.50
CA GLY A 120 -12.92 13.16 4.71
C GLY A 120 -13.25 12.48 3.38
N VAL A 121 -12.32 12.60 2.43
CA VAL A 121 -12.58 12.28 1.02
C VAL A 121 -12.81 10.80 0.76
N PHE A 122 -12.05 9.92 1.41
CA PHE A 122 -12.12 8.47 1.22
C PHE A 122 -13.50 7.87 1.56
N ALA A 123 -14.09 8.31 2.65
CA ALA A 123 -15.42 7.83 3.06
C ALA A 123 -16.52 8.23 2.06
N MET A 124 -16.40 9.42 1.46
CA MET A 124 -17.38 9.99 0.54
C MET A 124 -17.30 9.40 -0.88
N ILE A 125 -16.10 8.97 -1.30
CA ILE A 125 -15.89 8.40 -2.63
C ILE A 125 -16.37 6.95 -2.65
N LYS A 126 -17.14 6.57 -3.67
CA LYS A 126 -17.54 5.18 -3.91
C LYS A 126 -16.32 4.32 -4.28
N GLY A 127 -16.36 3.03 -3.96
CA GLY A 127 -15.25 2.10 -4.20
C GLY A 127 -14.86 1.98 -5.68
N ASN A 128 -15.82 2.08 -6.62
CA ASN A 128 -15.54 2.09 -8.05
C ASN A 128 -14.68 3.30 -8.47
N TRP A 129 -14.93 4.49 -7.94
CA TRP A 129 -14.09 5.66 -8.20
C TRP A 129 -12.70 5.53 -7.58
N LEU A 130 -12.59 4.95 -6.37
CA LEU A 130 -11.30 4.64 -5.78
C LEU A 130 -10.52 3.63 -6.63
N ALA A 131 -11.19 2.61 -7.19
CA ALA A 131 -10.57 1.67 -8.11
C ALA A 131 -10.09 2.36 -9.39
N PHE A 132 -10.85 3.32 -9.91
CA PHE A 132 -10.47 4.11 -11.07
C PHE A 132 -9.24 5.01 -10.81
N ILE A 133 -9.24 5.73 -9.68
CA ILE A 133 -8.10 6.54 -9.23
C ILE A 133 -6.86 5.65 -9.04
N PHE A 134 -7.03 4.48 -8.41
CA PHE A 134 -5.96 3.51 -8.25
C PHE A 134 -5.40 3.04 -9.60
N ALA A 135 -6.27 2.64 -10.53
CA ALA A 135 -5.87 2.15 -11.86
C ALA A 135 -5.08 3.22 -12.63
N GLY A 136 -5.54 4.45 -12.64
CA GLY A 136 -4.85 5.57 -13.27
C GLY A 136 -3.47 5.85 -12.66
N PHE A 137 -3.41 5.88 -11.33
CA PHE A 137 -2.17 6.13 -10.61
C PHE A 137 -1.14 5.00 -10.79
N VAL A 138 -1.57 3.75 -10.68
CA VAL A 138 -0.70 2.57 -10.83
C VAL A 138 -0.26 2.41 -12.29
N GLY A 139 -1.16 2.64 -13.25
CA GLY A 139 -0.82 2.62 -14.67
C GLY A 139 0.22 3.69 -15.04
N PHE A 140 0.05 4.91 -14.52
CA PHE A 140 1.04 5.97 -14.68
C PHE A 140 2.40 5.61 -14.05
N SER A 141 2.38 5.02 -12.85
CA SER A 141 3.59 4.57 -12.16
C SER A 141 4.31 3.46 -12.93
N ALA A 142 3.55 2.50 -13.46
CA ALA A 142 4.07 1.43 -14.31
C ALA A 142 4.71 1.99 -15.59
N TYR A 143 4.07 2.95 -16.24
CA TYR A 143 4.61 3.65 -17.40
C TYR A 143 5.94 4.37 -17.09
N GLN A 144 6.01 5.09 -15.97
CA GLN A 144 7.26 5.73 -15.54
C GLN A 144 8.39 4.71 -15.31
N MET A 145 8.06 3.58 -14.69
CA MET A 145 9.04 2.52 -14.45
C MET A 145 9.57 1.89 -15.74
N LEU A 146 8.70 1.70 -16.76
CA LEU A 146 9.12 1.20 -18.07
C LEU A 146 10.03 2.17 -18.79
N ARG A 147 9.72 3.46 -18.76
CA ARG A 147 10.57 4.49 -19.40
C ARG A 147 11.97 4.55 -18.80
N ASN A 148 12.14 4.04 -17.59
CA ASN A 148 13.41 4.03 -16.84
C ASN A 148 14.19 5.37 -16.89
N LYS A 149 13.48 6.45 -17.24
CA LYS A 149 14.06 7.80 -17.22
C LYS A 149 14.01 8.30 -15.80
N GLN A 150 15.16 8.33 -15.14
CA GLN A 150 15.27 9.06 -13.89
C GLN A 150 15.07 10.55 -14.16
N PRO A 151 14.29 11.26 -13.35
CA PRO A 151 14.23 12.70 -13.44
C PRO A 151 15.64 13.27 -13.39
N LYS A 152 16.00 14.10 -14.33
CA LYS A 152 17.30 14.79 -14.25
C LYS A 152 17.28 15.67 -12.99
N PRO A 153 18.35 15.68 -12.18
CA PRO A 153 18.47 16.59 -11.05
C PRO A 153 18.30 18.03 -11.57
N GLY A 154 17.24 18.68 -11.18
CA GLY A 154 16.92 20.01 -11.73
C GLY A 154 16.88 21.12 -10.68
N ARG A 155 16.62 20.74 -9.43
CA ARG A 155 16.43 21.70 -8.33
C ARG A 155 16.98 21.14 -7.02
N GLY A 156 17.38 22.04 -6.11
CA GLY A 156 17.60 21.70 -4.71
C GLY A 156 16.28 21.35 -4.00
N LEU A 157 16.38 20.84 -2.78
CA LEU A 157 15.20 20.62 -1.94
C LEU A 157 14.46 21.93 -1.71
N PRO A 158 13.13 21.94 -1.80
CA PRO A 158 12.33 23.10 -1.46
C PRO A 158 12.55 23.55 0.00
N SER A 159 12.12 24.76 0.31
CA SER A 159 12.08 25.26 1.68
C SER A 159 11.24 24.33 2.58
N PRO A 160 11.40 24.38 3.91
CA PRO A 160 10.59 23.56 4.85
C PRO A 160 9.07 23.73 4.62
N ARG A 161 8.60 24.93 4.29
CA ARG A 161 7.18 25.16 3.95
C ARG A 161 6.79 24.49 2.63
N GLY A 162 7.67 24.50 1.63
CA GLY A 162 7.48 23.79 0.37
C GLY A 162 7.45 22.27 0.58
N LEU A 163 8.34 21.72 1.42
CA LEU A 163 8.34 20.30 1.80
C LEU A 163 7.06 19.91 2.55
N PHE A 164 6.53 20.76 3.43
CA PHE A 164 5.25 20.53 4.07
C PHE A 164 4.11 20.41 3.04
N GLY A 165 4.03 21.32 2.06
CA GLY A 165 3.00 21.26 1.01
C GLY A 165 3.12 19.99 0.14
N VAL A 166 4.35 19.66 -0.29
CA VAL A 166 4.61 18.41 -1.04
C VAL A 166 4.25 17.18 -0.20
N GLY A 167 4.61 17.19 1.08
CA GLY A 167 4.23 16.14 2.03
C GLY A 167 2.71 15.97 2.10
N GLY A 168 1.95 17.07 2.16
CA GLY A 168 0.49 17.06 2.15
C GLY A 168 -0.07 16.38 0.90
N GLY A 169 0.44 16.72 -0.28
CA GLY A 169 0.06 16.06 -1.54
C GLY A 169 0.40 14.57 -1.56
N ILE A 170 1.58 14.17 -1.07
CA ILE A 170 1.99 12.77 -0.98
C ILE A 170 1.05 12.00 -0.03
N GLY A 171 0.79 12.53 1.16
CA GLY A 171 -0.10 11.91 2.15
C GLY A 171 -1.52 11.74 1.62
N PHE A 172 -2.06 12.78 0.99
CA PHE A 172 -3.40 12.79 0.40
C PHE A 172 -3.55 11.74 -0.71
N LEU A 173 -2.67 11.75 -1.71
CA LEU A 173 -2.71 10.78 -2.80
C LEU A 173 -2.52 9.34 -2.31
N SER A 174 -1.61 9.14 -1.35
CA SER A 174 -1.38 7.83 -0.75
C SER A 174 -2.62 7.30 -0.04
N GLY A 175 -3.39 8.17 0.61
CA GLY A 175 -4.63 7.82 1.30
C GLY A 175 -5.74 7.38 0.34
N LEU A 176 -5.79 7.88 -0.89
CA LEU A 176 -6.78 7.45 -1.87
C LEU A 176 -6.39 6.16 -2.59
N VAL A 177 -5.09 5.93 -2.73
CA VAL A 177 -4.54 4.81 -3.54
C VAL A 177 -4.18 3.59 -2.70
N GLY A 178 -3.96 3.73 -1.39
CA GLY A 178 -3.51 2.62 -0.56
C GLY A 178 -2.04 2.24 -0.77
N ALA A 179 -1.22 3.17 -1.25
CA ALA A 179 0.19 2.96 -1.51
C ALA A 179 1.06 3.81 -0.56
N GLY A 180 2.18 3.28 -0.10
CA GLY A 180 3.08 3.91 0.88
C GLY A 180 3.84 5.15 0.40
N GLY A 181 3.31 5.87 -0.59
CA GLY A 181 3.86 7.15 -1.07
C GLY A 181 5.14 7.07 -1.89
N GLY A 182 5.81 5.92 -1.96
CA GLY A 182 7.11 5.76 -2.60
C GLY A 182 7.16 6.14 -4.08
N PHE A 183 6.06 5.98 -4.78
CA PHE A 183 5.96 6.34 -6.21
C PHE A 183 5.96 7.83 -6.47
N VAL A 184 5.53 8.63 -5.51
CA VAL A 184 5.56 10.08 -5.58
C VAL A 184 6.83 10.61 -4.92
N SER A 185 7.16 10.10 -3.73
CA SER A 185 8.30 10.60 -2.95
C SER A 185 9.64 10.25 -3.57
N VAL A 186 9.84 9.04 -4.14
CA VAL A 186 11.12 8.68 -4.76
C VAL A 186 11.43 9.54 -5.98
N PRO A 187 10.54 9.70 -7.00
CA PRO A 187 10.78 10.62 -8.10
C PRO A 187 10.99 12.07 -7.66
N PHE A 188 10.21 12.55 -6.70
CA PHE A 188 10.35 13.89 -6.15
C PHE A 188 11.74 14.10 -5.52
N LEU A 189 12.22 13.17 -4.69
CA LEU A 189 13.51 13.27 -4.04
C LEU A 189 14.67 13.20 -5.06
N VAL A 190 14.57 12.31 -6.05
CA VAL A 190 15.57 12.22 -7.12
C VAL A 190 15.61 13.50 -7.94
N TRP A 191 14.45 14.06 -8.26
CA TRP A 191 14.35 15.36 -8.94
C TRP A 191 14.94 16.51 -8.11
N SER A 192 14.83 16.41 -6.78
CA SER A 192 15.43 17.33 -5.81
C SER A 192 16.92 17.02 -5.51
N ASN A 193 17.60 16.31 -6.41
CA ASN A 193 19.04 16.01 -6.33
C ASN A 193 19.45 15.09 -5.17
N VAL A 194 18.52 14.27 -4.65
CA VAL A 194 18.82 13.21 -3.69
C VAL A 194 19.20 11.93 -4.46
N SER A 195 20.28 11.27 -4.07
CA SER A 195 20.72 10.02 -4.70
C SER A 195 19.62 8.96 -4.66
N MET A 196 19.53 8.09 -5.67
CA MET A 196 18.46 7.08 -5.78
C MET A 196 18.36 6.18 -4.53
N HIS A 197 19.52 5.77 -3.98
CA HIS A 197 19.56 4.94 -2.76
C HIS A 197 18.98 5.67 -1.55
N ASN A 198 19.36 6.94 -1.36
CA ASN A 198 18.85 7.76 -0.27
C ASN A 198 17.38 8.10 -0.48
N ALA A 199 16.95 8.32 -1.74
CA ALA A 199 15.55 8.59 -2.06
C ALA A 199 14.64 7.39 -1.71
N VAL A 200 15.05 6.16 -2.07
CA VAL A 200 14.34 4.92 -1.73
C VAL A 200 14.31 4.70 -0.21
N ALA A 201 15.45 4.86 0.46
CA ALA A 201 15.55 4.69 1.91
C ALA A 201 14.71 5.73 2.68
N THR A 202 14.76 6.99 2.25
CA THR A 202 13.97 8.08 2.85
C THR A 202 12.48 7.89 2.60
N SER A 203 12.11 7.44 1.40
CA SER A 203 10.73 7.09 1.06
C SER A 203 10.18 5.95 1.93
N ALA A 204 10.99 4.92 2.19
CA ALA A 204 10.62 3.84 3.11
C ALA A 204 10.33 4.37 4.52
N ALA A 205 11.11 5.37 4.99
CA ALA A 205 10.87 6.03 6.27
C ALA A 205 9.59 6.87 6.28
N LEU A 206 9.26 7.54 5.17
CA LEU A 206 8.01 8.28 5.01
C LEU A 206 6.78 7.36 4.96
N GLY A 207 6.94 6.11 4.58
CA GLY A 207 5.88 5.10 4.55
C GLY A 207 5.20 4.92 5.91
N PHE A 208 5.94 5.01 7.01
CA PHE A 208 5.37 4.86 8.36
C PHE A 208 4.36 5.96 8.73
N PRO A 209 4.70 7.26 8.70
CA PRO A 209 3.73 8.31 9.01
C PRO A 209 2.56 8.35 8.01
N ILE A 210 2.78 8.04 6.72
CA ILE A 210 1.71 7.90 5.74
C ILE A 210 0.72 6.83 6.18
N ALA A 211 1.22 5.63 6.46
CA ALA A 211 0.40 4.47 6.76
C ALA A 211 -0.34 4.61 8.10
N LEU A 212 0.34 5.13 9.12
CA LEU A 212 -0.25 5.32 10.44
C LEU A 212 -1.40 6.34 10.39
N ALA A 213 -1.18 7.51 9.80
CA ALA A 213 -2.21 8.54 9.70
C ALA A 213 -3.43 8.07 8.91
N ASN A 214 -3.21 7.40 7.77
CA ASN A 214 -4.30 6.84 6.99
C ASN A 214 -5.04 5.71 7.71
N ALA A 215 -4.33 4.80 8.39
CA ALA A 215 -4.96 3.70 9.13
C ALA A 215 -5.89 4.23 10.23
N VAL A 216 -5.45 5.24 11.00
CA VAL A 216 -6.31 5.91 11.98
C VAL A 216 -7.57 6.47 11.33
N GLY A 217 -7.42 7.17 10.20
CA GLY A 217 -8.56 7.71 9.47
C GLY A 217 -9.52 6.63 8.94
N TYR A 218 -9.01 5.49 8.45
CA TYR A 218 -9.85 4.40 7.94
C TYR A 218 -10.58 3.63 9.05
N VAL A 219 -9.98 3.51 10.24
CA VAL A 219 -10.68 2.97 11.40
C VAL A 219 -11.82 3.89 11.78
N TRP A 220 -11.56 5.20 11.87
CA TRP A 220 -12.56 6.18 12.25
C TRP A 220 -13.67 6.29 11.20
N SER A 221 -13.35 6.49 9.94
CA SER A 221 -14.34 6.65 8.87
C SER A 221 -15.13 5.37 8.55
N GLY A 222 -14.60 4.21 8.93
CA GLY A 222 -15.28 2.92 8.75
C GLY A 222 -16.06 2.43 9.98
N HIS A 223 -15.99 3.14 11.13
CA HIS A 223 -16.59 2.65 12.38
C HIS A 223 -18.10 2.42 12.32
N ALA A 224 -18.83 3.29 11.62
CA ALA A 224 -20.28 3.24 11.53
C ALA A 224 -20.80 2.61 10.22
N VAL A 225 -19.92 1.94 9.45
CA VAL A 225 -20.29 1.35 8.15
C VAL A 225 -20.88 -0.04 8.37
N GLU A 226 -22.09 -0.22 7.87
CA GLU A 226 -22.79 -1.51 7.89
C GLU A 226 -22.28 -2.45 6.79
N GLY A 227 -22.45 -3.77 6.99
CA GLY A 227 -22.09 -4.78 6.00
C GLY A 227 -20.59 -5.14 5.95
N LEU A 228 -19.79 -4.67 6.91
CA LEU A 228 -18.42 -5.09 7.06
C LEU A 228 -18.34 -6.56 7.54
N PRO A 229 -17.41 -7.37 7.01
CA PRO A 229 -17.26 -8.76 7.41
C PRO A 229 -16.77 -8.89 8.86
N PRO A 230 -17.05 -10.03 9.52
CA PRO A 230 -16.53 -10.32 10.86
C PRO A 230 -15.00 -10.20 10.90
N GLY A 231 -14.47 -9.58 11.95
CA GLY A 231 -13.04 -9.33 12.09
C GLY A 231 -12.52 -8.08 11.40
N ALA A 232 -13.41 -7.24 10.85
CA ALA A 232 -13.03 -5.91 10.39
C ALA A 232 -13.04 -4.89 11.55
N VAL A 233 -12.08 -3.96 11.53
CA VAL A 233 -12.02 -2.80 12.43
C VAL A 233 -12.03 -1.55 11.54
N GLY A 234 -13.17 -0.87 11.48
CA GLY A 234 -13.43 0.07 10.41
C GLY A 234 -13.26 -0.61 9.06
N TYR A 235 -12.61 0.02 8.11
CA TYR A 235 -12.32 -0.61 6.81
C TYR A 235 -11.16 -1.61 6.83
N ILE A 236 -10.46 -1.82 7.96
CA ILE A 236 -9.30 -2.72 8.04
C ILE A 236 -9.75 -4.14 8.33
N PHE A 237 -9.45 -5.08 7.43
CA PHE A 237 -9.71 -6.51 7.63
C PHE A 237 -8.57 -7.17 8.42
N MET A 238 -8.78 -7.36 9.73
CA MET A 238 -7.74 -7.80 10.68
C MET A 238 -7.11 -9.15 10.35
N PRO A 239 -7.86 -10.18 9.89
CA PRO A 239 -7.23 -11.46 9.51
C PRO A 239 -6.18 -11.29 8.39
N ALA A 240 -6.50 -10.49 7.35
CA ALA A 240 -5.54 -10.22 6.30
C ALA A 240 -4.36 -9.36 6.78
N LEU A 241 -4.61 -8.35 7.61
CA LEU A 241 -3.56 -7.52 8.20
C LEU A 241 -2.53 -8.37 8.94
N VAL A 242 -2.96 -9.25 9.84
CA VAL A 242 -2.06 -10.05 10.67
C VAL A 242 -1.18 -10.96 9.82
N ILE A 243 -1.78 -11.71 8.88
CA ILE A 243 -1.06 -12.67 8.05
C ILE A 243 -0.09 -11.96 7.11
N ILE A 244 -0.56 -10.93 6.40
CA ILE A 244 0.28 -10.19 5.45
C ILE A 244 1.37 -9.40 6.18
N ALA A 245 1.09 -8.78 7.32
CA ALA A 245 2.10 -8.05 8.09
C ALA A 245 3.19 -8.99 8.59
N ALA A 246 2.85 -10.14 9.16
CA ALA A 246 3.81 -11.12 9.65
C ALA A 246 4.76 -11.58 8.54
N THR A 247 4.22 -12.00 7.39
CA THR A 247 5.01 -12.51 6.27
C THR A 247 5.79 -11.40 5.56
N SER A 248 5.22 -10.21 5.40
CA SER A 248 5.89 -9.09 4.74
C SER A 248 7.05 -8.52 5.56
N VAL A 249 6.92 -8.45 6.88
CA VAL A 249 8.00 -8.00 7.78
C VAL A 249 9.22 -8.91 7.68
N LEU A 250 9.02 -10.22 7.54
CA LEU A 250 10.10 -11.19 7.37
C LEU A 250 10.84 -11.01 6.03
N MET A 251 10.11 -10.67 4.96
CA MET A 251 10.69 -10.57 3.60
C MET A 251 11.25 -9.19 3.26
N ALA A 252 10.80 -8.12 3.92
CA ALA A 252 11.26 -6.76 3.64
C ALA A 252 12.78 -6.57 3.76
N PRO A 253 13.50 -7.11 4.77
CA PRO A 253 14.95 -7.00 4.86
C PRO A 253 15.68 -7.69 3.71
N LEU A 254 15.14 -8.80 3.18
CA LEU A 254 15.69 -9.50 2.00
C LEU A 254 15.54 -8.62 0.75
N GLY A 255 14.40 -7.96 0.56
CA GLY A 255 14.19 -6.99 -0.49
C GLY A 255 15.21 -5.85 -0.44
N VAL A 256 15.46 -5.30 0.75
CA VAL A 256 16.49 -4.26 0.95
C VAL A 256 17.89 -4.77 0.60
N ARG A 257 18.26 -5.98 1.01
CA ARG A 257 19.56 -6.58 0.65
C ARG A 257 19.71 -6.69 -0.87
N THR A 258 18.68 -7.18 -1.54
CA THR A 258 18.64 -7.35 -2.99
C THR A 258 18.73 -6.00 -3.74
N ALA A 259 18.09 -4.95 -3.22
CA ALA A 259 18.16 -3.59 -3.78
C ALA A 259 19.59 -3.04 -3.84
N HIS A 260 20.45 -3.45 -2.91
CA HIS A 260 21.85 -3.03 -2.87
C HIS A 260 22.81 -3.96 -3.66
N ALA A 261 22.35 -5.17 -4.06
CA ALA A 261 23.18 -6.18 -4.71
C ALA A 261 22.96 -6.30 -6.23
N LEU A 262 21.80 -5.91 -6.75
CA LEU A 262 21.43 -6.15 -8.15
C LEU A 262 21.17 -4.87 -8.94
N PRO A 263 21.42 -4.89 -10.28
CA PRO A 263 20.98 -3.81 -11.16
C PRO A 263 19.45 -3.81 -11.25
N VAL A 264 18.86 -2.86 -10.57
CA VAL A 264 17.41 -2.73 -10.34
C VAL A 264 16.59 -2.54 -11.64
N ALA A 265 17.23 -2.23 -12.78
CA ALA A 265 16.56 -1.91 -14.03
C ALA A 265 15.72 -3.06 -14.64
N LYS A 266 16.25 -4.28 -14.63
CA LYS A 266 15.51 -5.46 -15.17
C LYS A 266 14.30 -5.80 -14.31
N LEU A 267 14.48 -5.72 -12.99
CA LEU A 267 13.42 -6.01 -12.03
C LEU A 267 12.31 -4.96 -12.07
N LYS A 268 12.66 -3.67 -12.25
CA LYS A 268 11.67 -2.61 -12.46
C LYS A 268 10.80 -2.86 -13.69
N ARG A 269 11.36 -3.36 -14.81
CA ARG A 269 10.59 -3.66 -16.01
C ARG A 269 9.61 -4.81 -15.80
N ALA A 270 10.06 -5.91 -15.18
CA ALA A 270 9.18 -7.03 -14.84
C ALA A 270 8.05 -6.58 -13.89
N PHE A 271 8.39 -5.78 -12.89
CA PHE A 271 7.42 -5.24 -11.95
C PHE A 271 6.42 -4.29 -12.64
N ALA A 272 6.88 -3.44 -13.55
CA ALA A 272 6.00 -2.56 -14.32
C ALA A 272 4.98 -3.34 -15.16
N ALA A 273 5.38 -4.48 -15.76
CA ALA A 273 4.45 -5.35 -16.47
C ALA A 273 3.35 -5.89 -15.55
N VAL A 274 3.72 -6.36 -14.35
CA VAL A 274 2.74 -6.80 -13.33
C VAL A 274 1.81 -5.65 -12.94
N LEU A 275 2.35 -4.45 -12.71
CA LEU A 275 1.53 -3.29 -12.36
C LEU A 275 0.55 -2.90 -13.49
N PHE A 276 0.92 -3.03 -14.76
CA PHE A 276 -0.01 -2.79 -15.87
C PHE A 276 -1.17 -3.80 -15.85
N CYS A 277 -0.89 -5.08 -15.63
CA CYS A 277 -1.94 -6.10 -15.50
C CYS A 277 -2.88 -5.78 -14.32
N LEU A 278 -2.31 -5.38 -13.16
CA LEU A 278 -3.09 -5.03 -11.98
C LEU A 278 -3.90 -3.74 -12.16
N ALA A 279 -3.33 -2.74 -12.83
CA ALA A 279 -4.05 -1.52 -13.20
C ALA A 279 -5.23 -1.84 -14.15
N GLY A 280 -5.01 -2.71 -15.14
CA GLY A 280 -6.05 -3.21 -16.04
C GLY A 280 -7.16 -3.93 -15.30
N TYR A 281 -6.82 -4.81 -14.35
CA TYR A 281 -7.80 -5.48 -13.50
C TYR A 281 -8.63 -4.48 -12.67
N MET A 282 -7.98 -3.50 -12.04
CA MET A 282 -8.69 -2.49 -11.23
C MET A 282 -9.56 -1.58 -12.10
N LEU A 283 -9.12 -1.26 -13.32
CA LEU A 283 -9.92 -0.51 -14.27
C LEU A 283 -11.17 -1.30 -14.71
N TRP A 284 -10.98 -2.58 -15.04
CA TRP A 284 -12.10 -3.47 -15.36
C TRP A 284 -13.08 -3.57 -14.18
N LYS A 285 -12.58 -3.74 -12.96
CA LYS A 285 -13.39 -3.78 -11.74
C LYS A 285 -14.17 -2.48 -11.53
N ALA A 286 -13.53 -1.32 -11.77
CA ALA A 286 -14.19 -0.02 -11.69
C ALA A 286 -15.36 0.11 -12.68
N LEU A 287 -15.15 -0.31 -13.93
CA LEU A 287 -16.16 -0.23 -15.00
C LEU A 287 -17.29 -1.23 -14.80
N SER A 288 -16.99 -2.45 -14.34
CA SER A 288 -18.01 -3.51 -14.12
C SER A 288 -18.90 -3.24 -12.91
N SER A 289 -18.56 -2.29 -12.04
CA SER A 289 -19.32 -1.92 -10.85
C SER A 289 -20.02 -0.55 -10.99
N MET A 290 -19.95 0.08 -12.16
CA MET A 290 -20.75 1.25 -12.53
C MET A 290 -22.13 0.85 -13.04
#